data_f838bad0c61d75f791baaf829df79006
#
_entry.id   f838bad0c61d75f791baaf829df79006
#
_cell.length_a   1.000
_cell.length_b   1.000
_cell.length_c   1.000
_cell.angle_alpha   90.00
_cell.angle_beta   90.00
_cell.angle_gamma   90.00
#
_symmetry.space_group_name_H-M   'P 1'
#
loop_
_entity.id
_entity.type
_entity.pdbx_description
1 polymer ?
#
loop_
_entity_poly.entity_id
_entity_poly.type
_entity_poly.pdbx_seq_one_letter_code
_entity_poly.pdbx_strand_id
1 'polypeptide(L)'
;MLLNLKYRIAFLCLLFSLSFTGVVFAAGFTAFSGQINADDINLRVDATVSSKVVCILSKGQPVEVVSEAYDWYKIHLPKTAPSYIKKNLVECINNTPDRCFSAKVAGDRVNIRLGPSESSWIIGKVDNSTVVNIIQDEGSWYKIEPVYQSYGWVNKKFISKEMVVPEENKGPAVALQPVALATGSQTTATQQVVQGAEQLVVEGTVSPYGVVLWRKATHKLITDNNEVYFLKGNRKGIDSLNYRKVKVTGKLISPKNSRRPIIEVDIIEVLK
;
A
#
# COMPACT_ATOMS: atom_id res chain seq x y z
N MET A 1 -3.34 60.15 45.89
CA MET A 1 -3.46 58.67 45.97
C MET A 1 -4.54 58.12 45.06
N LEU A 2 -4.77 58.71 43.88
CA LEU A 2 -5.82 58.33 42.92
C LEU A 2 -5.29 58.04 41.48
N LEU A 3 -3.95 57.95 41.30
CA LEU A 3 -3.34 57.78 39.99
C LEU A 3 -3.08 56.32 39.60
N ASN A 4 -3.30 55.38 40.53
CA ASN A 4 -2.93 53.95 40.30
C ASN A 4 -4.04 53.06 39.78
N LEU A 5 -5.28 53.51 39.73
CA LEU A 5 -6.38 52.65 39.32
C LEU A 5 -6.55 52.58 37.82
N LYS A 6 -6.33 53.68 37.08
CA LYS A 6 -6.47 53.74 35.63
C LYS A 6 -5.39 52.90 34.91
N TYR A 7 -4.17 52.88 35.44
CA TYR A 7 -3.08 52.07 34.84
C TYR A 7 -3.20 50.58 35.13
N ARG A 8 -3.83 50.20 36.23
CA ARG A 8 -4.11 48.79 36.54
C ARG A 8 -5.18 48.17 35.63
N ILE A 9 -6.20 48.97 35.27
CA ILE A 9 -7.26 48.51 34.32
C ILE A 9 -6.70 48.43 32.87
N ALA A 10 -5.89 49.40 32.45
CA ALA A 10 -5.23 49.37 31.14
C ALA A 10 -4.25 48.18 31.00
N PHE A 11 -3.51 47.86 32.07
CA PHE A 11 -2.56 46.75 32.09
C PHE A 11 -3.29 45.38 32.13
N LEU A 12 -4.45 45.27 32.76
CA LEU A 12 -5.26 44.07 32.78
C LEU A 12 -5.93 43.79 31.44
N CYS A 13 -6.34 44.83 30.70
CA CYS A 13 -6.88 44.68 29.32
C CYS A 13 -5.79 44.30 28.30
N LEU A 14 -4.52 44.72 28.51
CA LEU A 14 -3.41 44.39 27.64
C LEU A 14 -2.97 42.92 27.76
N LEU A 15 -3.17 42.29 28.95
CA LEU A 15 -2.84 40.89 29.18
C LEU A 15 -3.91 39.90 28.69
N PHE A 16 -5.12 40.37 28.39
CA PHE A 16 -6.22 39.50 27.92
C PHE A 16 -6.30 39.36 26.40
N SER A 17 -5.51 40.14 25.64
CA SER A 17 -5.49 40.09 24.19
C SER A 17 -4.47 39.11 23.57
N LEU A 18 -3.75 38.34 24.40
CA LEU A 18 -2.61 37.52 23.91
C LEU A 18 -2.80 36.02 24.08
N SER A 19 -4.00 35.47 23.90
CA SER A 19 -4.20 34.03 24.05
C SER A 19 -5.27 33.46 23.14
N PHE A 20 -5.23 33.77 21.87
CA PHE A 20 -5.96 32.96 20.89
C PHE A 20 -5.06 32.62 19.69
N THR A 21 -3.95 31.93 19.96
CA THR A 21 -3.24 31.19 18.92
C THR A 21 -4.09 29.99 18.58
N GLY A 22 -5.02 30.16 17.63
CA GLY A 22 -5.73 29.06 17.02
C GLY A 22 -4.70 28.12 16.40
N VAL A 23 -4.55 26.93 16.98
CA VAL A 23 -3.78 25.84 16.36
C VAL A 23 -4.56 25.42 15.13
N VAL A 24 -4.20 25.96 13.98
CA VAL A 24 -4.70 25.48 12.69
C VAL A 24 -4.12 24.09 12.49
N PHE A 25 -4.88 23.04 12.80
CA PHE A 25 -4.56 21.69 12.36
C PHE A 25 -4.67 21.70 10.84
N ALA A 26 -3.54 21.74 10.15
CA ALA A 26 -3.51 21.44 8.75
C ALA A 26 -4.04 20.02 8.58
N ALA A 27 -5.20 19.88 7.95
CA ALA A 27 -5.77 18.57 7.62
C ALA A 27 -4.79 17.84 6.71
N GLY A 28 -4.07 16.85 7.25
CA GLY A 28 -3.12 16.07 6.49
C GLY A 28 -3.83 15.28 5.38
N PHE A 29 -3.19 15.15 4.23
CA PHE A 29 -3.71 14.34 3.13
C PHE A 29 -3.93 12.88 3.58
N THR A 30 -5.10 12.32 3.33
CA THR A 30 -5.39 10.90 3.58
C THR A 30 -5.29 10.14 2.27
N ALA A 31 -4.37 9.17 2.21
CA ALA A 31 -4.23 8.28 1.07
C ALA A 31 -5.53 7.50 0.80
N PHE A 32 -5.88 7.30 -0.46
CA PHE A 32 -7.08 6.58 -0.87
C PHE A 32 -6.86 5.78 -2.14
N SER A 33 -7.72 4.77 -2.37
CA SER A 33 -7.80 4.04 -3.63
C SER A 33 -8.77 4.74 -4.58
N GLY A 34 -8.42 4.75 -5.87
CA GLY A 34 -9.24 5.30 -6.93
C GLY A 34 -9.02 4.54 -8.23
N GLN A 35 -9.77 4.90 -9.25
CA GLN A 35 -9.64 4.36 -10.59
C GLN A 35 -9.48 5.48 -11.62
N ILE A 36 -8.72 5.18 -12.68
CA ILE A 36 -8.61 6.06 -13.84
C ILE A 36 -9.94 6.07 -14.58
N ASN A 37 -10.49 7.25 -14.87
CA ASN A 37 -11.81 7.42 -15.45
C ASN A 37 -11.84 7.61 -16.98
N ALA A 38 -10.65 7.68 -17.63
CA ALA A 38 -10.50 7.83 -19.07
C ALA A 38 -9.30 7.06 -19.58
N ASP A 39 -9.25 6.79 -20.89
CA ASP A 39 -8.11 6.18 -21.55
C ASP A 39 -7.03 7.22 -21.91
N ASP A 40 -5.83 6.71 -22.21
CA ASP A 40 -4.67 7.48 -22.67
C ASP A 40 -4.22 8.60 -21.71
N ILE A 41 -4.33 8.35 -20.42
CA ILE A 41 -3.97 9.33 -19.41
C ILE A 41 -2.47 9.29 -19.12
N ASN A 42 -1.80 10.41 -19.31
CA ASN A 42 -0.38 10.54 -19.02
C ASN A 42 -0.11 10.53 -17.51
N LEU A 43 0.64 9.55 -17.04
CA LEU A 43 1.33 9.60 -15.75
C LEU A 43 2.66 10.31 -15.93
N ARG A 44 2.95 11.31 -15.11
CA ARG A 44 4.11 12.19 -15.29
C ARG A 44 5.06 12.12 -14.10
N VAL A 45 6.32 12.49 -14.34
CA VAL A 45 7.35 12.54 -13.31
C VAL A 45 7.04 13.60 -12.26
N ASP A 46 6.43 14.73 -12.66
CA ASP A 46 6.13 15.84 -11.76
C ASP A 46 4.73 16.40 -12.02
N ALA A 47 4.22 17.20 -11.07
CA ALA A 47 2.87 17.78 -11.04
C ALA A 47 2.69 18.95 -12.05
N THR A 48 3.05 18.74 -13.31
CA THR A 48 2.92 19.73 -14.39
C THR A 48 2.72 19.07 -15.75
N VAL A 49 2.00 19.72 -16.63
CA VAL A 49 1.73 19.25 -18.00
C VAL A 49 2.98 19.18 -18.88
N SER A 50 4.01 19.97 -18.59
CA SER A 50 5.28 19.98 -19.31
C SER A 50 6.25 18.90 -18.84
N SER A 51 5.98 18.21 -17.72
CA SER A 51 6.84 17.17 -17.19
C SER A 51 6.87 15.92 -18.07
N LYS A 52 7.98 15.20 -18.02
CA LYS A 52 8.17 13.94 -18.76
C LYS A 52 7.07 12.93 -18.41
N VAL A 53 6.53 12.29 -19.44
CA VAL A 53 5.59 11.17 -19.27
C VAL A 53 6.37 9.93 -18.84
N VAL A 54 5.89 9.28 -17.78
CA VAL A 54 6.39 7.99 -17.27
C VAL A 54 5.79 6.84 -18.06
N CYS A 55 4.46 6.79 -18.11
CA CYS A 55 3.68 5.82 -18.88
C CYS A 55 2.26 6.35 -19.12
N ILE A 56 1.49 5.61 -19.87
CA ILE A 56 0.07 5.88 -20.15
C ILE A 56 -0.78 4.97 -19.28
N LEU A 57 -1.83 5.51 -18.71
CA LEU A 57 -2.81 4.80 -17.89
C LEU A 57 -4.10 4.63 -18.67
N SER A 58 -4.80 3.51 -18.44
CA SER A 58 -6.06 3.17 -19.10
C SER A 58 -7.25 3.31 -18.15
N LYS A 59 -8.43 3.53 -18.70
CA LYS A 59 -9.68 3.57 -17.96
C LYS A 59 -9.90 2.29 -17.14
N GLY A 60 -10.41 2.45 -15.91
CA GLY A 60 -10.65 1.35 -14.98
C GLY A 60 -9.39 0.88 -14.23
N GLN A 61 -8.20 1.36 -14.60
CA GLN A 61 -6.97 0.97 -13.90
C GLN A 61 -7.00 1.47 -12.46
N PRO A 62 -6.85 0.56 -11.46
CA PRO A 62 -6.80 0.95 -10.06
C PRO A 62 -5.49 1.68 -9.74
N VAL A 63 -5.58 2.70 -8.89
CA VAL A 63 -4.45 3.51 -8.45
C VAL A 63 -4.54 3.78 -6.95
N GLU A 64 -3.40 3.83 -6.28
CA GLU A 64 -3.30 4.27 -4.89
C GLU A 64 -2.76 5.71 -4.86
N VAL A 65 -3.60 6.64 -4.41
CA VAL A 65 -3.25 8.05 -4.28
C VAL A 65 -2.63 8.29 -2.91
N VAL A 66 -1.40 8.77 -2.88
CA VAL A 66 -0.59 8.90 -1.66
C VAL A 66 -0.41 10.35 -1.20
N SER A 67 -0.52 11.29 -2.11
CA SER A 67 -0.51 12.73 -1.79
C SER A 67 -1.10 13.55 -2.93
N GLU A 68 -1.23 14.86 -2.71
CA GLU A 68 -1.69 15.79 -3.72
C GLU A 68 -0.84 17.07 -3.74
N ALA A 69 -0.79 17.72 -4.90
CA ALA A 69 -0.24 19.05 -5.06
C ALA A 69 -1.05 19.78 -6.16
N TYR A 70 -1.65 20.91 -5.82
CA TYR A 70 -2.54 21.66 -6.74
C TYR A 70 -3.60 20.73 -7.37
N ASP A 71 -3.68 20.67 -8.68
CA ASP A 71 -4.63 19.85 -9.45
C ASP A 71 -4.10 18.43 -9.75
N TRP A 72 -3.06 17.98 -9.07
CA TRP A 72 -2.42 16.71 -9.30
C TRP A 72 -2.49 15.79 -8.09
N TYR A 73 -2.68 14.50 -8.36
CA TYR A 73 -2.49 13.42 -7.42
C TYR A 73 -1.18 12.69 -7.68
N LYS A 74 -0.47 12.39 -6.60
CA LYS A 74 0.70 11.52 -6.61
C LYS A 74 0.24 10.09 -6.36
N ILE A 75 0.59 9.18 -7.26
CA ILE A 75 0.22 7.78 -7.20
C ILE A 75 1.45 6.88 -7.23
N HIS A 76 1.33 5.67 -6.69
CA HIS A 76 2.34 4.64 -6.92
C HIS A 76 2.43 4.29 -8.39
N LEU A 77 3.63 3.96 -8.88
CA LEU A 77 3.79 3.54 -10.27
C LEU A 77 3.09 2.19 -10.51
N PRO A 78 2.36 2.05 -11.64
CA PRO A 78 1.82 0.77 -12.06
C PRO A 78 2.95 -0.19 -12.48
N LYS A 79 2.70 -1.50 -12.44
CA LYS A 79 3.68 -2.53 -12.82
C LYS A 79 4.24 -2.38 -14.24
N THR A 80 3.51 -1.71 -15.12
CA THR A 80 3.91 -1.45 -16.51
C THR A 80 4.88 -0.29 -16.66
N ALA A 81 5.09 0.53 -15.62
CA ALA A 81 5.97 1.69 -15.69
C ALA A 81 7.44 1.25 -15.76
N PRO A 82 8.24 1.83 -16.68
CA PRO A 82 9.66 1.54 -16.74
C PRO A 82 10.38 2.04 -15.49
N SER A 83 11.21 1.18 -14.91
CA SER A 83 11.97 1.47 -13.70
C SER A 83 13.36 0.84 -13.79
N TYR A 84 14.38 1.61 -13.47
CA TYR A 84 15.79 1.19 -13.62
C TYR A 84 16.58 1.48 -12.36
N ILE A 85 17.50 0.57 -12.05
CA ILE A 85 18.49 0.71 -10.98
C ILE A 85 19.90 0.38 -11.52
N LYS A 86 20.92 1.09 -11.05
CA LYS A 86 22.29 0.86 -11.46
C LYS A 86 22.84 -0.42 -10.84
N LYS A 87 23.49 -1.29 -11.63
CA LYS A 87 23.95 -2.62 -11.20
C LYS A 87 24.92 -2.58 -10.02
N ASN A 88 25.85 -1.64 -10.02
CA ASN A 88 26.85 -1.53 -8.96
C ASN A 88 26.29 -1.06 -7.59
N LEU A 89 24.99 -0.77 -7.52
CA LEU A 89 24.30 -0.36 -6.30
C LEU A 89 23.42 -1.48 -5.72
N VAL A 90 23.50 -2.68 -6.30
CA VAL A 90 22.73 -3.84 -5.86
C VAL A 90 23.57 -5.10 -5.85
N GLU A 91 23.24 -6.02 -4.95
CA GLU A 91 23.83 -7.35 -4.84
C GLU A 91 22.80 -8.38 -5.26
N CYS A 92 23.14 -9.24 -6.21
CA CYS A 92 22.24 -10.28 -6.66
C CYS A 92 22.07 -11.35 -5.58
N ILE A 93 20.80 -11.67 -5.24
CA ILE A 93 20.47 -12.63 -4.18
C ILE A 93 19.76 -13.87 -4.71
N ASN A 94 19.22 -13.82 -5.94
CA ASN A 94 18.61 -14.95 -6.61
C ASN A 94 19.04 -14.95 -8.07
N ASN A 95 19.92 -15.88 -8.43
CA ASN A 95 20.54 -15.91 -9.75
C ASN A 95 20.73 -17.36 -10.25
N THR A 96 20.80 -17.46 -11.58
CA THR A 96 21.47 -18.55 -12.30
C THR A 96 22.84 -18.06 -12.76
N PRO A 97 23.72 -18.94 -13.31
CA PRO A 97 25.03 -18.49 -13.81
C PRO A 97 24.94 -17.30 -14.78
N ASP A 98 23.85 -17.24 -15.57
CA ASP A 98 23.70 -16.26 -16.66
C ASP A 98 22.73 -15.11 -16.32
N ARG A 99 21.98 -15.19 -15.23
CA ARG A 99 20.90 -14.22 -14.96
C ARG A 99 20.66 -13.99 -13.48
N CYS A 100 20.50 -12.71 -13.12
CA CYS A 100 19.98 -12.27 -11.83
C CYS A 100 18.47 -12.03 -11.93
N PHE A 101 17.68 -12.61 -11.03
CA PHE A 101 16.23 -12.44 -10.96
C PHE A 101 15.79 -11.45 -9.90
N SER A 102 16.52 -11.38 -8.80
CA SER A 102 16.30 -10.39 -7.75
C SER A 102 17.61 -9.97 -7.10
N ALA A 103 17.65 -8.72 -6.68
CA ALA A 103 18.83 -8.15 -6.05
C ALA A 103 18.46 -7.33 -4.83
N LYS A 104 19.38 -7.23 -3.90
CA LYS A 104 19.29 -6.43 -2.69
C LYS A 104 20.06 -5.13 -2.90
N VAL A 105 19.44 -4.01 -2.56
CA VAL A 105 20.07 -2.69 -2.63
C VAL A 105 21.16 -2.58 -1.58
N ALA A 106 22.35 -2.13 -1.99
CA ALA A 106 23.57 -2.07 -1.16
C ALA A 106 23.85 -0.67 -0.57
N GLY A 107 23.00 0.32 -0.84
CA GLY A 107 23.19 1.69 -0.36
C GLY A 107 21.89 2.36 0.08
N ASP A 108 21.99 3.46 0.82
CA ASP A 108 20.84 4.26 1.24
C ASP A 108 20.44 5.27 0.17
N ARG A 109 19.13 5.52 0.04
CA ARG A 109 18.56 6.50 -0.88
C ARG A 109 19.00 6.31 -2.34
N VAL A 110 19.18 5.06 -2.77
CA VAL A 110 19.54 4.73 -4.15
C VAL A 110 18.42 5.15 -5.10
N ASN A 111 18.77 5.88 -6.15
CA ASN A 111 17.82 6.42 -7.12
C ASN A 111 17.25 5.31 -8.01
N ILE A 112 15.95 5.27 -8.12
CA ILE A 112 15.21 4.57 -9.17
C ILE A 112 14.92 5.56 -10.30
N ARG A 113 15.22 5.17 -11.53
CA ARG A 113 15.14 6.05 -12.69
C ARG A 113 14.18 5.55 -13.76
N LEU A 114 13.75 6.48 -14.60
CA LEU A 114 12.84 6.20 -15.71
C LEU A 114 13.55 5.50 -16.90
N GLY A 115 14.85 5.55 -16.97
CA GLY A 115 15.66 4.94 -18.03
C GLY A 115 17.06 4.56 -17.58
N PRO A 116 17.80 3.77 -18.38
CA PRO A 116 19.12 3.22 -18.04
C PRO A 116 20.23 4.26 -18.24
N SER A 117 20.13 5.43 -17.61
CA SER A 117 21.12 6.49 -17.67
C SER A 117 21.10 7.34 -16.40
N GLU A 118 22.26 7.88 -16.01
CA GLU A 118 22.36 8.81 -14.89
C GLU A 118 21.67 10.16 -15.15
N SER A 119 21.46 10.52 -16.40
CA SER A 119 20.68 11.69 -16.80
C SER A 119 19.18 11.45 -16.84
N SER A 120 18.73 10.19 -16.71
CA SER A 120 17.31 9.85 -16.69
C SER A 120 16.63 10.34 -15.42
N TRP A 121 15.36 10.72 -15.54
CA TRP A 121 14.54 11.24 -14.44
C TRP A 121 14.47 10.26 -13.26
N ILE A 122 14.61 10.79 -12.06
CA ILE A 122 14.42 10.04 -10.83
C ILE A 122 12.94 9.95 -10.54
N ILE A 123 12.42 8.72 -10.40
CA ILE A 123 11.02 8.41 -10.13
C ILE A 123 10.79 7.83 -8.73
N GLY A 124 11.88 7.56 -8.01
CA GLY A 124 11.83 7.03 -6.65
C GLY A 124 13.20 6.91 -6.03
N LYS A 125 13.22 6.56 -4.74
CA LYS A 125 14.45 6.23 -4.00
C LYS A 125 14.17 5.04 -3.10
N VAL A 126 15.15 4.16 -2.99
CA VAL A 126 15.09 2.98 -2.12
C VAL A 126 16.27 2.96 -1.17
N ASP A 127 16.04 2.41 0.00
CA ASP A 127 17.06 2.32 1.04
C ASP A 127 17.74 0.95 1.03
N ASN A 128 18.84 0.88 1.75
CA ASN A 128 19.63 -0.34 1.91
C ASN A 128 18.74 -1.53 2.30
N SER A 129 19.10 -2.69 1.80
CA SER A 129 18.38 -3.95 2.03
C SER A 129 16.99 -4.05 1.37
N THR A 130 16.55 -3.06 0.59
CA THR A 130 15.37 -3.20 -0.26
C THR A 130 15.64 -4.25 -1.34
N VAL A 131 14.74 -5.20 -1.50
CA VAL A 131 14.82 -6.20 -2.58
C VAL A 131 14.08 -5.69 -3.79
N VAL A 132 14.71 -5.80 -4.96
CA VAL A 132 14.16 -5.44 -6.27
C VAL A 132 14.08 -6.67 -7.17
N ASN A 133 12.99 -6.82 -7.91
CA ASN A 133 12.83 -7.88 -8.91
C ASN A 133 13.37 -7.39 -10.25
N ILE A 134 14.24 -8.17 -10.86
CA ILE A 134 14.91 -7.83 -12.12
C ILE A 134 14.13 -8.41 -13.28
N ILE A 135 13.68 -7.56 -14.19
CA ILE A 135 12.99 -7.93 -15.43
C ILE A 135 14.00 -8.22 -16.53
N GLN A 136 15.01 -7.34 -16.67
CA GLN A 136 15.95 -7.38 -17.77
C GLN A 136 17.30 -6.79 -17.35
N ASP A 137 18.36 -7.32 -17.94
CA ASP A 137 19.73 -6.81 -17.84
C ASP A 137 20.00 -5.88 -19.03
N GLU A 138 20.37 -4.63 -18.76
CA GLU A 138 20.67 -3.61 -19.76
C GLU A 138 22.04 -2.98 -19.51
N GLY A 139 23.10 -3.79 -19.63
CA GLY A 139 24.50 -3.37 -19.48
C GLY A 139 24.83 -2.94 -18.05
N SER A 140 25.01 -1.66 -17.79
CA SER A 140 25.30 -1.14 -16.44
C SER A 140 24.07 -0.95 -15.57
N TRP A 141 22.86 -1.27 -16.08
CA TRP A 141 21.59 -1.08 -15.45
C TRP A 141 20.77 -2.36 -15.42
N TYR A 142 19.94 -2.49 -14.40
CA TYR A 142 18.85 -3.43 -14.37
C TYR A 142 17.52 -2.71 -14.59
N LYS A 143 16.72 -3.20 -15.54
CA LYS A 143 15.28 -2.90 -15.57
C LYS A 143 14.62 -3.73 -14.50
N ILE A 144 13.86 -3.10 -13.64
CA ILE A 144 13.23 -3.71 -12.47
C ILE A 144 11.72 -3.51 -12.48
N GLU A 145 11.01 -4.33 -11.74
CA GLU A 145 9.62 -4.01 -11.39
C GLU A 145 9.57 -2.71 -10.58
N PRO A 146 8.58 -1.84 -10.83
CA PRO A 146 8.41 -0.63 -10.03
C PRO A 146 8.32 -0.96 -8.54
N VAL A 147 9.14 -0.29 -7.75
CA VAL A 147 9.13 -0.43 -6.30
C VAL A 147 8.08 0.45 -5.66
N TYR A 148 7.62 0.10 -4.47
CA TYR A 148 6.59 0.85 -3.74
C TYR A 148 6.95 2.33 -3.52
N GLN A 149 8.24 2.65 -3.42
CA GLN A 149 8.77 4.02 -3.26
C GLN A 149 8.88 4.79 -4.58
N SER A 150 8.34 4.26 -5.68
CA SER A 150 8.32 4.92 -6.98
C SER A 150 6.95 5.52 -7.27
N TYR A 151 6.94 6.76 -7.75
CA TYR A 151 5.73 7.56 -7.88
C TYR A 151 5.68 8.31 -9.21
N GLY A 152 4.46 8.63 -9.59
CA GLY A 152 4.16 9.56 -10.67
C GLY A 152 2.99 10.47 -10.32
N TRP A 153 2.73 11.44 -11.17
CA TRP A 153 1.67 12.43 -11.01
C TRP A 153 0.64 12.32 -12.12
N VAL A 154 -0.62 12.34 -11.74
CA VAL A 154 -1.77 12.34 -12.65
C VAL A 154 -2.72 13.47 -12.27
N ASN A 155 -3.33 14.13 -13.26
CA ASN A 155 -4.27 15.21 -12.96
C ASN A 155 -5.52 14.67 -12.26
N LYS A 156 -5.97 15.37 -11.20
CA LYS A 156 -7.09 14.97 -10.32
C LYS A 156 -8.36 14.65 -11.08
N LYS A 157 -8.65 15.35 -12.18
CA LYS A 157 -9.86 15.15 -13.00
C LYS A 157 -9.94 13.75 -13.63
N PHE A 158 -8.83 13.01 -13.70
CA PHE A 158 -8.76 11.69 -14.29
C PHE A 158 -8.82 10.55 -13.25
N ILE A 159 -9.02 10.88 -11.98
CA ILE A 159 -9.21 9.88 -10.93
C ILE A 159 -10.60 10.00 -10.33
N SER A 160 -11.36 8.92 -10.42
CA SER A 160 -12.57 8.73 -9.63
C SER A 160 -12.17 8.07 -8.31
N LYS A 161 -12.58 8.63 -7.18
CA LYS A 161 -12.48 7.94 -5.90
C LYS A 161 -13.34 6.70 -5.99
N GLU A 162 -12.79 5.54 -5.69
CA GLU A 162 -13.57 4.33 -5.53
C GLU A 162 -14.46 4.54 -4.29
N MET A 163 -15.72 4.89 -4.53
CA MET A 163 -16.72 4.73 -3.49
C MET A 163 -16.87 3.21 -3.37
N VAL A 164 -16.37 2.64 -2.28
CA VAL A 164 -16.77 1.29 -1.87
C VAL A 164 -18.25 1.40 -1.55
N VAL A 165 -19.10 1.23 -2.57
CA VAL A 165 -20.50 0.91 -2.37
C VAL A 165 -20.44 -0.48 -1.75
N PRO A 166 -20.96 -0.70 -0.52
CA PRO A 166 -21.17 -2.05 -0.05
C PRO A 166 -22.01 -2.74 -1.12
N GLU A 167 -21.49 -3.79 -1.71
CA GLU A 167 -22.24 -4.62 -2.65
C GLU A 167 -23.39 -5.20 -1.85
N GLU A 168 -24.54 -4.52 -1.90
CA GLU A 168 -25.80 -5.00 -1.38
C GLU A 168 -26.11 -6.26 -2.19
N ASN A 169 -26.00 -7.36 -1.50
CA ASN A 169 -26.14 -8.72 -1.89
C ASN A 169 -27.36 -8.87 -2.86
N LYS A 170 -27.13 -8.69 -4.16
CA LYS A 170 -28.06 -9.18 -5.18
C LYS A 170 -27.82 -10.68 -5.34
N GLY A 171 -28.29 -11.44 -4.35
CA GLY A 171 -28.53 -12.85 -4.53
C GLY A 171 -29.43 -13.06 -5.76
N PRO A 172 -29.09 -14.01 -6.64
CA PRO A 172 -29.97 -14.35 -7.74
C PRO A 172 -31.31 -14.81 -7.15
N ALA A 173 -32.38 -14.19 -7.60
CA ALA A 173 -33.74 -14.65 -7.32
C ALA A 173 -33.91 -16.06 -7.89
N VAL A 174 -33.73 -17.06 -7.05
CA VAL A 174 -34.08 -18.44 -7.41
C VAL A 174 -35.59 -18.58 -7.25
N ALA A 175 -36.25 -18.68 -8.39
CA ALA A 175 -37.66 -19.07 -8.48
C ALA A 175 -37.81 -20.46 -7.85
N LEU A 176 -38.63 -20.53 -6.82
CA LEU A 176 -39.07 -21.77 -6.17
C LEU A 176 -39.89 -22.59 -7.16
N GLN A 177 -39.39 -23.73 -7.62
CA GLN A 177 -40.20 -24.82 -8.12
C GLN A 177 -40.11 -25.98 -7.14
N PRO A 178 -41.25 -26.60 -6.77
CA PRO A 178 -41.28 -27.69 -5.83
C PRO A 178 -41.01 -29.00 -6.56
N VAL A 179 -40.02 -29.78 -6.11
CA VAL A 179 -39.89 -31.20 -6.49
C VAL A 179 -39.72 -32.05 -5.23
N ALA A 180 -40.45 -33.14 -5.26
CA ALA A 180 -40.81 -34.07 -4.23
C ALA A 180 -39.63 -34.87 -3.60
N LEU A 181 -39.96 -35.39 -2.42
CA LEU A 181 -39.21 -36.38 -1.61
C LEU A 181 -38.62 -37.56 -2.39
N ALA A 182 -37.41 -37.93 -2.07
CA ALA A 182 -36.97 -39.33 -2.00
C ALA A 182 -35.99 -39.53 -0.82
N THR A 183 -36.35 -40.46 0.00
CA THR A 183 -35.75 -41.00 1.21
C THR A 183 -34.39 -41.68 0.93
N GLY A 184 -33.42 -41.54 1.84
CA GLY A 184 -32.32 -42.51 1.88
C GLY A 184 -31.10 -42.11 2.73
N SER A 185 -31.08 -42.66 3.96
CA SER A 185 -29.97 -43.13 4.79
C SER A 185 -28.86 -42.16 5.27
N GLN A 186 -28.89 -42.08 6.57
CA GLN A 186 -27.97 -41.68 7.62
C GLN A 186 -26.49 -42.03 7.37
N THR A 187 -25.60 -41.06 7.63
CA THR A 187 -24.39 -41.36 8.39
C THR A 187 -24.05 -40.15 9.27
N THR A 188 -24.05 -40.40 10.54
CA THR A 188 -23.80 -39.49 11.65
C THR A 188 -22.33 -39.06 11.64
N ALA A 189 -22.06 -37.77 11.48
CA ALA A 189 -20.80 -37.19 11.90
C ALA A 189 -21.12 -36.03 12.84
N THR A 190 -20.80 -36.22 14.07
CA THR A 190 -20.96 -35.31 15.20
C THR A 190 -20.18 -34.02 14.93
N GLN A 191 -20.88 -32.93 14.61
CA GLN A 191 -20.29 -31.62 14.67
C GLN A 191 -20.37 -31.10 16.10
N GLN A 192 -19.24 -31.18 16.81
CA GLN A 192 -19.02 -30.40 18.01
C GLN A 192 -18.96 -28.91 17.60
N VAL A 193 -19.96 -28.14 17.95
CA VAL A 193 -19.95 -26.69 17.93
C VAL A 193 -18.99 -26.21 19.01
N VAL A 194 -17.73 -25.99 18.65
CA VAL A 194 -16.81 -25.19 19.43
C VAL A 194 -16.98 -23.76 18.97
N GLN A 195 -17.59 -22.91 19.77
CA GLN A 195 -17.49 -21.45 19.66
C GLN A 195 -16.02 -21.05 19.87
N GLY A 196 -15.22 -21.07 18.80
CA GLY A 196 -13.84 -20.61 18.74
C GLY A 196 -13.71 -19.57 17.64
N ALA A 197 -13.08 -18.45 17.95
CA ALA A 197 -12.76 -17.39 17.03
C ALA A 197 -12.31 -17.94 15.67
N GLU A 198 -12.97 -17.49 14.60
CA GLU A 198 -12.75 -17.93 13.22
C GLU A 198 -11.26 -17.80 12.85
N GLN A 199 -10.56 -18.94 12.78
CA GLN A 199 -9.18 -18.96 12.29
C GLN A 199 -9.21 -18.73 10.77
N LEU A 200 -8.52 -17.69 10.34
CA LEU A 200 -8.37 -17.35 8.93
C LEU A 200 -7.08 -17.96 8.40
N VAL A 201 -7.15 -18.61 7.25
CA VAL A 201 -5.99 -19.12 6.51
C VAL A 201 -5.88 -18.31 5.21
N VAL A 202 -4.74 -17.66 4.99
CA VAL A 202 -4.50 -16.81 3.80
C VAL A 202 -3.11 -17.12 3.23
N GLU A 203 -3.05 -17.26 1.92
CA GLU A 203 -1.80 -17.42 1.18
C GLU A 203 -1.44 -16.12 0.45
N GLY A 204 -0.15 -15.78 0.44
CA GLY A 204 0.33 -14.57 -0.21
C GLY A 204 1.81 -14.31 0.02
N THR A 205 2.30 -13.18 -0.46
CA THR A 205 3.69 -12.76 -0.31
C THR A 205 3.83 -11.78 0.86
N VAL A 206 4.74 -12.07 1.77
CA VAL A 206 5.05 -11.16 2.89
C VAL A 206 5.82 -9.95 2.37
N SER A 207 5.44 -8.75 2.82
CA SER A 207 6.13 -7.51 2.50
C SER A 207 6.26 -6.64 3.76
N PRO A 208 7.41 -5.96 3.97
CA PRO A 208 7.56 -5.06 5.11
C PRO A 208 6.58 -3.88 5.02
N TYR A 209 5.99 -3.51 6.17
CA TYR A 209 5.05 -2.38 6.25
C TYR A 209 5.73 -1.09 6.74
N GLY A 210 7.02 -1.15 7.03
CA GLY A 210 7.81 -0.05 7.58
C GLY A 210 7.61 0.16 9.08
N VAL A 211 8.58 0.84 9.71
CA VAL A 211 8.55 1.15 11.14
C VAL A 211 7.87 2.49 11.33
N VAL A 212 6.64 2.48 11.86
CA VAL A 212 5.96 3.69 12.34
C VAL A 212 5.54 3.42 13.78
N LEU A 213 5.96 4.29 14.68
CA LEU A 213 5.49 4.32 16.08
C LEU A 213 3.95 4.30 16.08
N TRP A 214 3.36 3.45 16.92
CA TRP A 214 1.89 3.28 17.10
C TRP A 214 1.17 2.37 16.09
N ARG A 215 1.82 1.72 15.13
CA ARG A 215 1.16 0.73 14.26
C ARG A 215 1.03 -0.63 14.95
N LYS A 216 -0.18 -1.21 14.86
CA LYS A 216 -0.49 -2.54 15.41
C LYS A 216 0.08 -3.70 14.56
N ALA A 217 0.51 -3.43 13.33
CA ALA A 217 1.02 -4.43 12.40
C ALA A 217 2.39 -4.01 11.84
N THR A 218 3.27 -4.96 11.58
CA THR A 218 4.65 -4.74 11.12
C THR A 218 4.87 -5.11 9.66
N HIS A 219 4.05 -6.01 9.12
CA HIS A 219 4.16 -6.55 7.76
C HIS A 219 2.81 -6.54 7.05
N LYS A 220 2.87 -6.68 5.72
CA LYS A 220 1.72 -6.92 4.85
C LYS A 220 1.82 -8.34 4.28
N LEU A 221 0.69 -8.98 4.09
CA LEU A 221 0.54 -10.17 3.27
C LEU A 221 -0.26 -9.77 2.04
N ILE A 222 0.31 -9.95 0.87
CA ILE A 222 -0.32 -9.62 -0.40
C ILE A 222 -0.67 -10.94 -1.08
N THR A 223 -1.97 -11.21 -1.26
CA THR A 223 -2.46 -12.41 -1.91
C THR A 223 -2.29 -12.35 -3.42
N ASP A 224 -2.42 -13.49 -4.10
CA ASP A 224 -2.38 -13.56 -5.57
C ASP A 224 -3.53 -12.74 -6.23
N ASN A 225 -4.63 -12.54 -5.51
CA ASN A 225 -5.77 -11.70 -5.92
C ASN A 225 -5.59 -10.21 -5.56
N ASN A 226 -4.38 -9.78 -5.16
CA ASN A 226 -4.07 -8.42 -4.73
C ASN A 226 -4.78 -7.96 -3.43
N GLU A 227 -5.38 -8.84 -2.67
CA GLU A 227 -5.87 -8.50 -1.34
C GLU A 227 -4.69 -8.24 -0.38
N VAL A 228 -4.82 -7.25 0.48
CA VAL A 228 -3.76 -6.88 1.42
C VAL A 228 -4.24 -7.08 2.85
N TYR A 229 -3.61 -8.00 3.55
CA TYR A 229 -3.76 -8.19 4.99
C TYR A 229 -2.56 -7.60 5.73
N PHE A 230 -2.78 -7.12 6.94
CA PHE A 230 -1.71 -6.62 7.80
C PHE A 230 -1.40 -7.67 8.85
N LEU A 231 -0.13 -8.02 9.02
CA LEU A 231 0.31 -9.06 9.93
C LEU A 231 0.78 -8.46 11.25
N LYS A 232 0.21 -8.96 12.34
CA LYS A 232 0.64 -8.71 13.71
C LYS A 232 1.16 -10.02 14.30
N GLY A 233 2.40 -10.04 14.79
CA GLY A 233 3.02 -11.23 15.34
C GLY A 233 4.48 -11.02 15.72
N ASN A 234 5.23 -12.11 15.85
CA ASN A 234 6.65 -12.06 16.14
C ASN A 234 7.41 -11.40 14.97
N ARG A 235 7.80 -10.13 15.15
CA ARG A 235 8.45 -9.32 14.13
C ARG A 235 9.68 -10.01 13.52
N LYS A 236 10.60 -10.52 14.35
CA LYS A 236 11.84 -11.16 13.87
C LYS A 236 11.55 -12.40 13.00
N GLY A 237 10.55 -13.19 13.39
CA GLY A 237 10.12 -14.34 12.60
C GLY A 237 9.54 -13.94 11.26
N ILE A 238 8.69 -12.91 11.22
CA ILE A 238 8.07 -12.43 9.99
C ILE A 238 9.07 -11.69 9.10
N ASP A 239 10.03 -10.93 9.67
CA ASP A 239 11.10 -10.26 8.93
C ASP A 239 11.96 -11.23 8.09
N SER A 240 12.20 -12.44 8.61
CA SER A 240 12.95 -13.49 7.88
C SER A 240 12.20 -14.06 6.67
N LEU A 241 10.90 -13.81 6.57
CA LEU A 241 10.02 -14.29 5.52
C LEU A 241 9.64 -13.21 4.51
N ASN A 242 10.22 -12.03 4.62
CA ASN A 242 9.99 -10.94 3.68
C ASN A 242 10.23 -11.40 2.24
N TYR A 243 9.28 -11.06 1.37
CA TYR A 243 9.26 -11.36 -0.08
C TYR A 243 9.15 -12.86 -0.41
N ARG A 244 8.81 -13.70 0.57
CA ARG A 244 8.49 -15.12 0.34
C ARG A 244 7.00 -15.33 0.26
N LYS A 245 6.60 -16.29 -0.58
CA LYS A 245 5.21 -16.78 -0.61
C LYS A 245 5.00 -17.70 0.60
N VAL A 246 3.99 -17.38 1.38
CA VAL A 246 3.70 -18.05 2.65
C VAL A 246 2.22 -18.34 2.78
N LYS A 247 1.90 -19.31 3.62
CA LYS A 247 0.57 -19.56 4.13
C LYS A 247 0.52 -19.10 5.58
N VAL A 248 -0.36 -18.17 5.86
CA VAL A 248 -0.55 -17.58 7.19
C VAL A 248 -1.83 -18.11 7.78
N THR A 249 -1.73 -18.68 8.96
CA THR A 249 -2.88 -19.06 9.80
C THR A 249 -2.92 -18.14 11.01
N GLY A 250 -4.06 -17.57 11.29
CA GLY A 250 -4.20 -16.64 12.40
C GLY A 250 -5.62 -16.15 12.61
N LYS A 251 -5.79 -15.25 13.57
CA LYS A 251 -7.07 -14.66 13.94
C LYS A 251 -7.23 -13.28 13.33
N LEU A 252 -8.36 -13.01 12.67
CA LEU A 252 -8.69 -11.69 12.20
C LEU A 252 -9.11 -10.82 13.39
N ILE A 253 -8.29 -9.81 13.73
CA ILE A 253 -8.52 -8.91 14.87
C ILE A 253 -9.14 -7.56 14.48
N SER A 254 -9.43 -7.38 13.19
CA SER A 254 -10.17 -6.24 12.66
C SER A 254 -11.23 -6.73 11.68
N PRO A 255 -12.34 -6.00 11.46
CA PRO A 255 -13.35 -6.42 10.49
C PRO A 255 -12.73 -6.71 9.12
N LYS A 256 -13.16 -7.78 8.45
CA LYS A 256 -12.67 -8.17 7.11
C LYS A 256 -12.84 -7.04 6.09
N ASN A 257 -13.91 -6.26 6.24
CA ASN A 257 -14.23 -5.09 5.40
C ASN A 257 -13.52 -3.80 5.85
N SER A 258 -12.60 -3.87 6.83
CA SER A 258 -11.81 -2.72 7.19
C SER A 258 -10.79 -2.40 6.09
N ARG A 259 -10.48 -1.11 5.88
CA ARG A 259 -9.41 -0.68 4.97
C ARG A 259 -8.05 -1.33 5.28
N ARG A 260 -7.90 -1.94 6.45
CA ARG A 260 -6.67 -2.57 6.93
C ARG A 260 -7.01 -3.79 7.77
N PRO A 261 -7.43 -4.91 7.15
CA PRO A 261 -7.69 -6.14 7.88
C PRO A 261 -6.39 -6.64 8.52
N ILE A 262 -6.39 -6.81 9.83
CA ILE A 262 -5.22 -7.23 10.59
C ILE A 262 -5.40 -8.68 11.02
N ILE A 263 -4.44 -9.53 10.65
CA ILE A 263 -4.33 -10.91 11.11
C ILE A 263 -3.31 -10.95 12.25
N GLU A 264 -3.73 -11.40 13.41
CA GLU A 264 -2.82 -11.85 14.47
C GLU A 264 -2.34 -13.24 14.11
N VAL A 265 -1.05 -13.34 13.83
CA VAL A 265 -0.45 -14.52 13.22
C VAL A 265 -0.15 -15.56 14.28
N ASP A 266 -0.70 -16.77 14.10
CA ASP A 266 -0.41 -17.93 14.93
C ASP A 266 0.69 -18.79 14.29
N ILE A 267 0.56 -19.10 12.99
CA ILE A 267 1.48 -19.96 12.24
C ILE A 267 1.78 -19.32 10.88
N ILE A 268 3.04 -19.40 10.44
CA ILE A 268 3.46 -19.08 9.08
C ILE A 268 4.27 -20.23 8.51
N GLU A 269 3.86 -20.70 7.34
CA GLU A 269 4.51 -21.75 6.57
C GLU A 269 5.01 -21.20 5.24
N VAL A 270 6.24 -21.49 4.86
CA VAL A 270 6.79 -21.09 3.56
C VAL A 270 6.28 -22.04 2.48
N LEU A 271 5.65 -21.48 1.46
CA LEU A 271 5.26 -22.24 0.27
C LEU A 271 6.48 -22.36 -0.67
N LYS A 272 6.72 -23.58 -1.15
CA LYS A 272 7.81 -23.89 -2.10
C LYS A 272 7.43 -23.48 -3.52
#